data_fdb7ff12697863bffe34e1533870c043
#
_entry.id   fdb7ff12697863bffe34e1533870c043
#
_cell.length_a   1.000
_cell.length_b   1.000
_cell.length_c   1.000
_cell.angle_alpha   90.00
_cell.angle_beta   90.00
_cell.angle_gamma   90.00
#
_symmetry.space_group_name_H-M   'P 1'
#
loop_
_entity.id
_entity.type
_entity.pdbx_description
1 polymer ?
#
loop_
_entity_poly.entity_id
_entity_poly.type
_entity_poly.pdbx_seq_one_letter_code
_entity_poly.pdbx_strand_id
1 'polypeptide(L)'
;FILTSFFLIFLLSNAPFYNGWRLVYFFNIFIIYFAIYTFNFFLSYAKNNHLKIWGLIFIILITIGYNFVAVITYHPYQSIYFNNLLNEKNMNQLEGDYYGLASKHFFQTIAKLDKRKKIKIAVASHIPLQRGLESISLNISDKFEVVGQDYQYADYIFKNNISEVDSKLNNKYDIPKNFSKIFELKINKLIIYEIYKLKI
;
A
#
# COMPACT_ATOMS: atom_id res chain seq x y z
N PHE A 1 6.33 10.88 -30.75
CA PHE A 1 5.88 9.81 -31.64
C PHE A 1 6.02 8.42 -30.98
N ILE A 2 7.21 8.02 -30.53
CA ILE A 2 7.45 6.69 -29.91
C ILE A 2 6.54 6.45 -28.69
N LEU A 3 6.46 7.39 -27.74
CA LEU A 3 5.62 7.27 -26.56
C LEU A 3 4.12 7.17 -26.89
N THR A 4 3.67 7.96 -27.84
CA THR A 4 2.26 7.95 -28.28
C THR A 4 1.94 6.64 -29.00
N SER A 5 2.86 6.10 -29.80
CA SER A 5 2.68 4.81 -30.46
C SER A 5 2.59 3.65 -29.47
N PHE A 6 3.47 3.61 -28.46
CA PHE A 6 3.37 2.59 -27.40
C PHE A 6 2.07 2.70 -26.61
N PHE A 7 1.66 3.90 -26.26
CA PHE A 7 0.39 4.12 -25.55
C PHE A 7 -0.82 3.66 -26.37
N LEU A 8 -0.82 3.95 -27.67
CA LEU A 8 -1.84 3.46 -28.60
C LEU A 8 -1.84 1.94 -28.72
N ILE A 9 -0.69 1.30 -28.81
CA ILE A 9 -0.58 -0.16 -28.86
C ILE A 9 -1.18 -0.77 -27.59
N PHE A 10 -0.86 -0.24 -26.41
CA PHE A 10 -1.44 -0.69 -25.14
C PHE A 10 -2.96 -0.55 -25.10
N LEU A 11 -3.51 0.59 -25.57
CA LEU A 11 -4.94 0.82 -25.62
C LEU A 11 -5.65 -0.13 -26.60
N LEU A 12 -5.05 -0.38 -27.77
CA LEU A 12 -5.64 -1.21 -28.82
C LEU A 12 -5.53 -2.71 -28.52
N SER A 13 -4.49 -3.14 -27.80
CA SER A 13 -4.25 -4.56 -27.49
C SER A 13 -5.11 -5.08 -26.33
N ASN A 14 -5.91 -4.24 -25.65
CA ASN A 14 -6.62 -4.61 -24.42
C ASN A 14 -5.72 -5.37 -23.43
N ALA A 15 -4.43 -4.97 -23.37
CA ALA A 15 -3.46 -5.65 -22.52
C ALA A 15 -3.90 -5.60 -21.06
N PRO A 16 -3.88 -6.73 -20.33
CA PRO A 16 -4.24 -6.75 -18.93
C PRO A 16 -3.22 -5.90 -18.15
N PHE A 17 -3.68 -4.79 -17.57
CA PHE A 17 -2.87 -4.04 -16.63
C PHE A 17 -2.89 -4.75 -15.28
N TYR A 18 -1.78 -5.39 -14.94
CA TYR A 18 -1.56 -5.85 -13.56
C TYR A 18 -1.37 -4.66 -12.63
N ASN A 19 -1.69 -4.85 -11.36
CA ASN A 19 -1.51 -3.84 -10.34
C ASN A 19 -0.09 -3.27 -10.35
N GLY A 20 -0.03 -1.95 -10.47
CA GLY A 20 1.20 -1.17 -10.41
C GLY A 20 1.88 -0.93 -11.75
N TRP A 21 2.99 -0.25 -11.66
CA TRP A 21 3.76 0.32 -12.76
C TRP A 21 4.65 -0.71 -13.51
N ARG A 22 4.58 -1.99 -13.15
CA ARG A 22 5.55 -3.03 -13.60
C ARG A 22 5.64 -3.16 -15.12
N LEU A 23 4.50 -3.21 -15.81
CA LEU A 23 4.47 -3.39 -17.27
C LEU A 23 4.92 -2.16 -18.04
N VAL A 24 4.87 -1.00 -17.43
CA VAL A 24 5.19 0.28 -18.05
C VAL A 24 6.44 0.93 -17.43
N TYR A 25 7.21 0.17 -16.64
CA TYR A 25 8.40 0.68 -15.95
C TYR A 25 9.45 1.27 -16.92
N PHE A 26 9.53 0.76 -18.13
CA PHE A 26 10.41 1.30 -19.16
C PHE A 26 10.07 2.76 -19.55
N PHE A 27 8.85 3.23 -19.30
CA PHE A 27 8.49 4.63 -19.51
C PHE A 27 9.23 5.58 -18.56
N ASN A 28 9.74 5.09 -17.43
CA ASN A 28 10.52 5.93 -16.51
C ASN A 28 11.74 6.55 -17.19
N ILE A 29 12.39 5.86 -18.11
CA ILE A 29 13.53 6.38 -18.87
C ILE A 29 13.12 7.64 -19.65
N PHE A 30 11.98 7.59 -20.31
CA PHE A 30 11.45 8.73 -21.07
C PHE A 30 11.01 9.87 -20.15
N ILE A 31 10.37 9.55 -19.02
CA ILE A 31 9.96 10.55 -18.01
C ILE A 31 11.20 11.28 -17.48
N ILE A 32 12.24 10.55 -17.12
CA ILE A 32 13.52 11.11 -16.63
C ILE A 32 14.17 11.98 -17.73
N TYR A 33 14.21 11.48 -18.97
CA TYR A 33 14.77 12.23 -20.10
C TYR A 33 14.03 13.56 -20.29
N PHE A 34 12.71 13.54 -20.37
CA PHE A 34 11.91 14.76 -20.52
C PHE A 34 12.03 15.69 -19.32
N ALA A 35 12.12 15.16 -18.11
CA ALA A 35 12.35 15.96 -16.92
C ALA A 35 13.69 16.71 -16.99
N ILE A 36 14.77 16.03 -17.36
CA ILE A 36 16.10 16.64 -17.52
C ILE A 36 16.10 17.66 -18.66
N TYR A 37 15.48 17.32 -19.78
CA TYR A 37 15.38 18.24 -20.92
C TYR A 37 14.63 19.51 -20.54
N THR A 38 13.46 19.38 -19.91
CA THR A 38 12.64 20.50 -19.43
C THR A 38 13.38 21.35 -18.42
N PHE A 39 14.09 20.70 -17.47
CA PHE A 39 14.91 21.38 -16.49
C PHE A 39 16.02 22.23 -17.15
N ASN A 40 16.76 21.66 -18.10
CA ASN A 40 17.80 22.38 -18.84
C ASN A 40 17.23 23.54 -19.67
N PHE A 41 16.04 23.34 -20.26
CA PHE A 41 15.34 24.43 -20.98
C PHE A 41 15.04 25.59 -20.05
N PHE A 42 14.45 25.34 -18.88
CA PHE A 42 14.15 26.39 -17.90
C PHE A 42 15.39 27.05 -17.33
N LEU A 43 16.47 26.29 -17.08
CA LEU A 43 17.76 26.85 -16.66
C LEU A 43 18.31 27.80 -17.73
N SER A 44 18.29 27.40 -18.98
CA SER A 44 18.77 28.23 -20.10
C SER A 44 17.94 29.52 -20.23
N TYR A 45 16.62 29.40 -20.08
CA TYR A 45 15.71 30.56 -20.11
C TYR A 45 15.92 31.50 -18.92
N ALA A 46 16.26 30.97 -17.75
CA ALA A 46 16.47 31.74 -16.52
C ALA A 46 17.90 32.33 -16.42
N LYS A 47 18.87 31.82 -17.18
CA LYS A 47 20.32 32.09 -17.05
C LYS A 47 20.70 33.57 -16.88
N ASN A 48 19.98 34.46 -17.57
CA ASN A 48 20.28 35.90 -17.53
C ASN A 48 19.43 36.69 -16.52
N ASN A 49 18.69 36.02 -15.64
CA ASN A 49 17.83 36.67 -14.69
C ASN A 49 17.82 35.95 -13.34
N HIS A 50 18.51 36.53 -12.36
CA HIS A 50 18.64 35.96 -11.02
C HIS A 50 17.30 35.67 -10.35
N LEU A 51 16.29 36.51 -10.56
CA LEU A 51 14.96 36.30 -9.99
C LEU A 51 14.30 35.02 -10.53
N LYS A 52 14.47 34.74 -11.82
CA LYS A 52 13.95 33.51 -12.43
C LYS A 52 14.69 32.26 -11.93
N ILE A 53 16.01 32.37 -11.72
CA ILE A 53 16.80 31.26 -11.14
C ILE A 53 16.31 30.95 -9.73
N TRP A 54 16.15 31.96 -8.89
CA TRP A 54 15.65 31.78 -7.53
C TRP A 54 14.22 31.21 -7.51
N GLY A 55 13.35 31.68 -8.41
CA GLY A 55 12.00 31.11 -8.59
C GLY A 55 12.03 29.63 -8.95
N LEU A 56 12.92 29.21 -9.86
CA LEU A 56 13.08 27.79 -10.23
C LEU A 56 13.58 26.96 -9.07
N ILE A 57 14.61 27.42 -8.33
CA ILE A 57 15.12 26.76 -7.14
C ILE A 57 14.01 26.61 -6.09
N PHE A 58 13.22 27.65 -5.88
CA PHE A 58 12.12 27.63 -4.92
C PHE A 58 11.06 26.56 -5.26
N ILE A 59 10.67 26.46 -6.53
CA ILE A 59 9.73 25.43 -7.01
C ILE A 59 10.28 24.03 -6.76
N ILE A 60 11.58 23.81 -7.05
CA ILE A 60 12.24 22.53 -6.82
C ILE A 60 12.25 22.16 -5.33
N LEU A 61 12.60 23.11 -4.47
CA LEU A 61 12.62 22.89 -3.02
C LEU A 61 11.24 22.58 -2.47
N ILE A 62 10.18 23.26 -2.93
CA ILE A 62 8.80 22.95 -2.55
C ILE A 62 8.44 21.53 -2.99
N THR A 63 8.78 21.15 -4.22
CA THR A 63 8.47 19.81 -4.75
C THR A 63 9.19 18.72 -3.95
N ILE A 64 10.48 18.92 -3.64
CA ILE A 64 11.23 17.98 -2.80
C ILE A 64 10.64 17.91 -1.40
N GLY A 65 10.34 19.06 -0.78
CA GLY A 65 9.75 19.13 0.55
C GLY A 65 8.41 18.41 0.63
N TYR A 66 7.54 18.61 -0.35
CA TYR A 66 6.25 17.93 -0.44
C TYR A 66 6.41 16.40 -0.50
N ASN A 67 7.29 15.91 -1.37
CA ASN A 67 7.55 14.47 -1.48
C ASN A 67 8.18 13.90 -0.19
N PHE A 68 9.07 14.64 0.44
CA PHE A 68 9.69 14.23 1.70
C PHE A 68 8.67 14.08 2.83
N VAL A 69 7.75 15.04 2.97
CA VAL A 69 6.63 14.93 3.92
C VAL A 69 5.77 13.71 3.61
N ALA A 70 5.45 13.45 2.34
CA ALA A 70 4.69 12.28 1.94
C ALA A 70 5.40 10.98 2.35
N VAL A 71 6.71 10.85 2.09
CA VAL A 71 7.50 9.67 2.48
C VAL A 71 7.44 9.41 3.97
N ILE A 72 7.58 10.45 4.81
CA ILE A 72 7.50 10.32 6.28
C ILE A 72 6.09 9.93 6.72
N THR A 73 5.07 10.61 6.19
CA THR A 73 3.67 10.39 6.60
C THR A 73 3.20 8.97 6.32
N TYR A 74 3.63 8.41 5.19
CA TYR A 74 3.21 7.07 4.77
C TYR A 74 4.15 5.95 5.23
N HIS A 75 5.24 6.26 5.94
CA HIS A 75 6.16 5.23 6.41
C HIS A 75 5.49 4.28 7.42
N PRO A 76 5.66 2.94 7.30
CA PRO A 76 6.40 2.18 6.27
C PRO A 76 5.56 1.80 5.04
N TYR A 77 4.39 2.34 4.88
CA TYR A 77 3.42 1.99 3.83
C TYR A 77 3.46 2.96 2.64
N GLN A 78 4.65 3.36 2.18
CA GLN A 78 4.79 4.31 1.06
C GLN A 78 4.16 3.81 -0.24
N SER A 79 4.01 2.50 -0.41
CA SER A 79 3.33 1.89 -1.56
C SER A 79 1.87 2.29 -1.73
N ILE A 80 1.24 2.80 -0.66
CA ILE A 80 -0.15 3.26 -0.66
C ILE A 80 -0.29 4.77 -0.87
N TYR A 81 0.81 5.47 -1.15
CA TYR A 81 0.71 6.88 -1.48
C TYR A 81 -0.01 7.07 -2.80
N PHE A 82 -1.19 7.64 -2.72
CA PHE A 82 -1.97 8.10 -3.85
C PHE A 82 -2.02 9.62 -3.82
N ASN A 83 -1.99 10.25 -4.99
CA ASN A 83 -2.07 11.70 -5.07
C ASN A 83 -3.44 12.21 -4.57
N ASN A 84 -3.50 13.49 -4.22
CA ASN A 84 -4.70 14.12 -3.66
C ASN A 84 -5.90 14.22 -4.64
N LEU A 85 -5.73 13.77 -5.88
CA LEU A 85 -6.81 13.74 -6.89
C LEU A 85 -7.75 12.54 -6.69
N LEU A 86 -7.32 11.52 -5.94
CA LEU A 86 -8.14 10.37 -5.62
C LEU A 86 -9.13 10.72 -4.50
N ASN A 87 -10.43 10.53 -4.78
CA ASN A 87 -11.45 10.66 -3.77
C ASN A 87 -11.55 9.38 -2.89
N GLU A 88 -12.17 9.48 -1.72
CA GLU A 88 -12.30 8.37 -0.74
C GLU A 88 -12.96 7.12 -1.33
N LYS A 89 -13.96 7.29 -2.18
CA LYS A 89 -14.68 6.18 -2.81
C LYS A 89 -13.77 5.33 -3.69
N ASN A 90 -12.90 5.99 -4.46
CA ASN A 90 -11.95 5.32 -5.34
C ASN A 90 -10.77 4.73 -4.55
N MET A 91 -10.34 5.39 -3.45
CA MET A 91 -9.29 4.84 -2.57
C MET A 91 -9.67 3.50 -1.97
N ASN A 92 -10.91 3.31 -1.56
CA ASN A 92 -11.39 2.03 -0.99
C ASN A 92 -11.45 0.88 -2.01
N GLN A 93 -11.29 1.16 -3.30
CA GLN A 93 -11.18 0.15 -4.35
C GLN A 93 -9.73 -0.27 -4.61
N LEU A 94 -8.75 0.43 -4.01
CA LEU A 94 -7.33 0.15 -4.17
C LEU A 94 -6.84 -0.77 -3.06
N GLU A 95 -5.79 -1.52 -3.37
CA GLU A 95 -5.17 -2.41 -2.39
C GLU A 95 -4.35 -1.62 -1.37
N GLY A 96 -4.71 -1.77 -0.10
CA GLY A 96 -4.04 -1.08 1.00
C GLY A 96 -2.75 -1.75 1.47
N ASP A 97 -2.54 -3.03 1.14
CA ASP A 97 -1.39 -3.80 1.63
C ASP A 97 -0.93 -4.88 0.66
N TYR A 98 -0.69 -4.50 -0.59
CA TYR A 98 -0.28 -5.43 -1.66
C TYR A 98 0.97 -6.26 -1.31
N TYR A 99 1.91 -5.70 -0.55
CA TYR A 99 3.16 -6.38 -0.19
C TYR A 99 3.09 -7.15 1.13
N GLY A 100 1.96 -7.13 1.84
CA GLY A 100 1.78 -7.84 3.10
C GLY A 100 2.59 -7.26 4.27
N LEU A 101 2.99 -5.99 4.20
CA LEU A 101 3.74 -5.32 5.28
C LEU A 101 2.96 -5.24 6.58
N ALA A 102 1.64 -5.19 6.48
CA ALA A 102 0.74 -5.15 7.63
C ALA A 102 0.84 -6.40 8.51
N SER A 103 1.21 -7.55 7.94
CA SER A 103 1.30 -8.82 8.68
C SER A 103 2.27 -8.74 9.86
N LYS A 104 3.45 -8.16 9.66
CA LYS A 104 4.42 -7.93 10.73
C LYS A 104 3.85 -7.06 11.85
N HIS A 105 3.26 -5.92 11.47
CA HIS A 105 2.69 -4.97 12.43
C HIS A 105 1.50 -5.57 13.18
N PHE A 106 0.68 -6.36 12.50
CA PHE A 106 -0.42 -7.12 13.10
C PHE A 106 0.06 -8.00 14.26
N PHE A 107 1.06 -8.87 14.03
CA PHE A 107 1.58 -9.73 15.08
C PHE A 107 2.16 -8.96 16.26
N GLN A 108 2.90 -7.89 15.98
CA GLN A 108 3.43 -7.01 17.02
C GLN A 108 2.32 -6.36 17.86
N THR A 109 1.21 -5.98 17.21
CA THR A 109 0.05 -5.39 17.87
C THR A 109 -0.65 -6.42 18.76
N ILE A 110 -0.93 -7.63 18.24
CA ILE A 110 -1.54 -8.70 19.05
C ILE A 110 -0.64 -9.09 20.23
N ALA A 111 0.68 -9.20 20.03
CA ALA A 111 1.61 -9.54 21.11
C ALA A 111 1.62 -8.51 22.25
N LYS A 112 1.27 -7.26 21.97
CA LYS A 112 1.08 -6.21 22.99
C LYS A 112 -0.27 -6.32 23.68
N LEU A 113 -1.33 -6.65 22.94
CA LEU A 113 -2.70 -6.71 23.44
C LEU A 113 -2.99 -7.99 24.22
N ASP A 114 -2.39 -9.11 23.83
CA ASP A 114 -2.64 -10.43 24.41
C ASP A 114 -1.34 -11.07 24.90
N LYS A 115 -1.31 -11.44 26.19
CA LYS A 115 -0.15 -12.01 26.86
C LYS A 115 -0.15 -13.54 26.91
N ARG A 116 -1.17 -14.19 26.35
CA ARG A 116 -1.23 -15.66 26.29
C ARG A 116 -0.02 -16.24 25.54
N LYS A 117 0.32 -17.47 25.91
CA LYS A 117 1.47 -18.18 25.31
C LYS A 117 1.13 -18.76 23.93
N LYS A 118 -0.15 -19.05 23.67
CA LYS A 118 -0.62 -19.56 22.37
C LYS A 118 -1.87 -18.81 21.96
N ILE A 119 -1.86 -18.31 20.73
CA ILE A 119 -2.93 -17.50 20.15
C ILE A 119 -3.14 -17.98 18.72
N LYS A 120 -4.36 -18.38 18.39
CA LYS A 120 -4.71 -18.84 17.05
C LYS A 120 -5.20 -17.69 16.19
N ILE A 121 -4.61 -17.55 15.01
CA ILE A 121 -4.89 -16.45 14.08
C ILE A 121 -5.45 -16.99 12.77
N ALA A 122 -6.63 -16.56 12.40
CA ALA A 122 -7.17 -16.78 11.07
C ALA A 122 -6.92 -15.59 10.14
N VAL A 123 -7.04 -15.83 8.84
CA VAL A 123 -6.69 -14.88 7.79
C VAL A 123 -7.88 -14.65 6.87
N ALA A 124 -8.45 -13.46 6.90
CA ALA A 124 -9.46 -13.00 5.95
C ALA A 124 -8.80 -12.19 4.83
N SER A 125 -7.89 -12.84 4.11
CA SER A 125 -7.07 -12.24 3.06
C SER A 125 -6.48 -13.32 2.16
N HIS A 126 -6.05 -12.96 0.95
CA HIS A 126 -5.23 -13.83 0.10
C HIS A 126 -3.74 -13.77 0.46
N ILE A 127 -3.33 -12.79 1.26
CA ILE A 127 -1.93 -12.63 1.66
C ILE A 127 -1.62 -13.60 2.79
N PRO A 128 -0.64 -14.51 2.62
CA PRO A 128 -0.25 -15.42 3.68
C PRO A 128 0.44 -14.66 4.83
N LEU A 129 -0.07 -14.81 6.05
CA LEU A 129 0.55 -14.21 7.25
C LEU A 129 1.90 -14.84 7.63
N GLN A 130 2.22 -16.02 7.09
CA GLN A 130 3.43 -16.77 7.44
C GLN A 130 4.71 -15.93 7.30
N ARG A 131 4.83 -15.16 6.22
CA ARG A 131 5.99 -14.27 6.01
C ARG A 131 6.10 -13.17 7.07
N GLY A 132 4.97 -12.65 7.53
CA GLY A 132 4.94 -11.70 8.63
C GLY A 132 5.42 -12.32 9.93
N LEU A 133 5.03 -13.58 10.19
CA LEU A 133 5.46 -14.35 11.35
C LEU A 133 6.98 -14.60 11.34
N GLU A 134 7.55 -14.96 10.20
CA GLU A 134 8.99 -15.17 10.01
C GLU A 134 9.81 -13.86 10.17
N SER A 135 9.19 -12.72 9.98
CA SER A 135 9.84 -11.40 10.05
C SER A 135 9.93 -10.80 11.46
N ILE A 136 9.35 -11.46 12.46
CA ILE A 136 9.38 -11.05 13.86
C ILE A 136 10.32 -11.94 14.67
N SER A 137 10.69 -11.51 15.90
CA SER A 137 11.58 -12.29 16.77
C SER A 137 10.93 -13.60 17.19
N LEU A 138 11.74 -14.66 17.33
CA LEU A 138 11.30 -16.00 17.72
C LEU A 138 10.48 -16.00 19.01
N ASN A 139 10.87 -15.21 20.00
CA ASN A 139 10.13 -15.07 21.27
C ASN A 139 8.68 -14.59 21.11
N ILE A 140 8.39 -13.91 19.99
CA ILE A 140 7.05 -13.43 19.68
C ILE A 140 6.36 -14.41 18.73
N SER A 141 7.06 -14.92 17.73
CA SER A 141 6.47 -15.82 16.71
C SER A 141 5.94 -17.12 17.33
N ASP A 142 6.63 -17.68 18.32
CA ASP A 142 6.24 -18.93 18.99
C ASP A 142 4.89 -18.86 19.72
N LYS A 143 4.37 -17.65 19.92
CA LYS A 143 3.03 -17.43 20.51
C LYS A 143 1.90 -17.66 19.51
N PHE A 144 2.17 -17.62 18.22
CA PHE A 144 1.14 -17.59 17.20
C PHE A 144 1.07 -18.87 16.39
N GLU A 145 -0.15 -19.32 16.18
CA GLU A 145 -0.51 -20.41 15.29
C GLU A 145 -1.44 -19.86 14.20
N VAL A 146 -1.00 -19.88 12.95
CA VAL A 146 -1.82 -19.43 11.83
C VAL A 146 -2.67 -20.59 11.33
N VAL A 147 -4.00 -20.48 11.51
CA VAL A 147 -4.98 -21.52 11.16
C VAL A 147 -5.63 -21.31 9.78
N GLY A 148 -5.06 -20.43 8.94
CA GLY A 148 -5.59 -20.16 7.61
C GLY A 148 -6.97 -19.49 7.66
N GLN A 149 -7.94 -20.01 6.93
CA GLN A 149 -9.32 -19.46 6.87
C GLN A 149 -10.28 -20.16 7.85
N ASP A 150 -9.79 -21.00 8.75
CA ASP A 150 -10.60 -21.70 9.75
C ASP A 150 -10.98 -20.78 10.92
N TYR A 151 -11.94 -19.89 10.65
CA TYR A 151 -12.38 -18.89 11.62
C TYR A 151 -12.92 -19.50 12.94
N GLN A 152 -13.50 -20.70 12.88
CA GLN A 152 -14.06 -21.37 14.07
C GLN A 152 -13.02 -21.72 15.14
N TYR A 153 -11.75 -21.88 14.77
CA TYR A 153 -10.65 -22.20 15.68
C TYR A 153 -9.80 -21.00 16.05
N ALA A 154 -10.15 -19.80 15.56
CA ALA A 154 -9.34 -18.63 15.75
C ALA A 154 -9.74 -17.79 16.97
N ASP A 155 -8.75 -17.25 17.66
CA ASP A 155 -8.94 -16.21 18.68
C ASP A 155 -9.07 -14.83 18.02
N TYR A 156 -8.29 -14.61 16.95
CA TYR A 156 -8.25 -13.35 16.19
C TYR A 156 -8.30 -13.60 14.70
N ILE A 157 -8.84 -12.64 13.97
CA ILE A 157 -8.84 -12.64 12.51
C ILE A 157 -8.10 -11.40 12.03
N PHE A 158 -7.14 -11.59 11.14
CA PHE A 158 -6.52 -10.56 10.33
C PHE A 158 -7.33 -10.33 9.06
N LYS A 159 -7.67 -9.08 8.77
CA LYS A 159 -8.29 -8.68 7.52
C LYS A 159 -7.58 -7.44 6.98
N ASN A 160 -7.13 -7.47 5.73
CA ASN A 160 -6.61 -6.29 5.05
C ASN A 160 -7.53 -5.85 3.91
N ASN A 161 -7.37 -4.60 3.47
CA ASN A 161 -8.15 -4.08 2.36
C ASN A 161 -7.52 -4.54 1.04
N ILE A 162 -8.17 -5.52 0.42
CA ILE A 162 -7.78 -6.10 -0.86
C ILE A 162 -8.88 -5.86 -1.89
N SER A 163 -8.47 -5.53 -3.11
CA SER A 163 -9.37 -5.27 -4.23
C SER A 163 -9.71 -6.51 -5.07
N GLU A 164 -9.40 -7.72 -4.58
CA GLU A 164 -9.67 -8.96 -5.30
C GLU A 164 -11.17 -9.08 -5.64
N VAL A 165 -11.49 -9.03 -6.93
CA VAL A 165 -12.87 -9.04 -7.42
C VAL A 165 -13.61 -10.31 -6.99
N ASP A 166 -12.94 -11.46 -7.11
CA ASP A 166 -13.51 -12.75 -6.75
C ASP A 166 -13.85 -12.85 -5.26
N SER A 167 -13.09 -12.22 -4.41
CA SER A 167 -13.35 -12.21 -2.97
C SER A 167 -14.61 -11.42 -2.61
N LYS A 168 -14.89 -10.35 -3.37
CA LYS A 168 -16.10 -9.52 -3.19
C LYS A 168 -17.35 -10.21 -3.72
N LEU A 169 -17.22 -10.94 -4.81
CA LEU A 169 -18.35 -11.67 -5.42
C LEU A 169 -18.76 -12.90 -4.59
N ASN A 170 -17.80 -13.59 -3.97
CA ASN A 170 -18.03 -14.86 -3.29
C ASN A 170 -18.10 -14.75 -1.76
N ASN A 171 -18.06 -13.55 -1.20
CA ASN A 171 -18.01 -13.29 0.25
C ASN A 171 -16.92 -14.11 0.97
N LYS A 172 -15.85 -14.44 0.26
CA LYS A 172 -14.80 -15.37 0.69
C LYS A 172 -14.12 -14.98 2.00
N TYR A 173 -14.06 -13.66 2.27
CA TYR A 173 -13.39 -13.10 3.44
C TYR A 173 -14.37 -12.39 4.39
N ASP A 174 -15.62 -12.83 4.41
CA ASP A 174 -16.60 -12.31 5.36
C ASP A 174 -16.26 -12.74 6.78
N ILE A 175 -16.37 -11.78 7.69
CA ILE A 175 -16.07 -12.02 9.09
C ILE A 175 -17.32 -12.60 9.79
N PRO A 176 -17.20 -13.74 10.48
CA PRO A 176 -18.32 -14.32 11.21
C PRO A 176 -18.86 -13.37 12.28
N LYS A 177 -20.19 -13.43 12.55
CA LYS A 177 -20.89 -12.53 13.50
C LYS A 177 -20.42 -12.64 14.95
N ASN A 178 -19.80 -13.76 15.30
CA ASN A 178 -19.22 -14.00 16.62
C ASN A 178 -17.88 -13.30 16.84
N PHE A 179 -17.36 -12.57 15.84
CA PHE A 179 -16.18 -11.73 15.98
C PHE A 179 -16.55 -10.25 16.03
N SER A 180 -15.78 -9.47 16.77
CA SER A 180 -15.90 -8.01 16.82
C SER A 180 -14.60 -7.34 16.44
N LYS A 181 -14.69 -6.26 15.69
CA LYS A 181 -13.52 -5.43 15.35
C LYS A 181 -13.00 -4.75 16.62
N ILE A 182 -11.72 -4.94 16.92
CA ILE A 182 -11.05 -4.35 18.09
C ILE A 182 -9.96 -3.35 17.73
N PHE A 183 -9.47 -3.41 16.50
CA PHE A 183 -8.40 -2.52 16.03
C PHE A 183 -8.51 -2.29 14.53
N GLU A 184 -8.12 -1.10 14.10
CA GLU A 184 -8.02 -0.72 12.70
C GLU A 184 -6.77 0.15 12.53
N LEU A 185 -5.88 -0.23 11.60
CA LEU A 185 -4.83 0.65 11.15
C LEU A 185 -5.31 1.38 9.89
N LYS A 186 -5.35 2.69 10.01
CA LYS A 186 -5.73 3.57 8.91
C LYS A 186 -4.64 4.61 8.67
N ILE A 187 -4.26 4.79 7.40
CA ILE A 187 -3.33 5.85 7.00
C ILE A 187 -4.09 6.78 6.07
N ASN A 188 -4.19 8.03 6.47
CA ASN A 188 -5.13 8.98 5.87
C ASN A 188 -6.55 8.41 5.88
N LYS A 189 -7.09 8.10 4.71
CA LYS A 189 -8.45 7.59 4.52
C LYS A 189 -8.50 6.11 4.14
N LEU A 190 -7.34 5.48 3.93
CA LEU A 190 -7.24 4.08 3.51
C LEU A 190 -7.04 3.16 4.70
N ILE A 191 -7.89 2.16 4.83
CA ILE A 191 -7.75 1.09 5.80
C ILE A 191 -6.66 0.13 5.29
N ILE A 192 -5.63 -0.08 6.09
CA ILE A 192 -4.53 -1.00 5.79
C ILE A 192 -4.89 -2.40 6.23
N TYR A 193 -5.25 -2.54 7.53
CA TYR A 193 -5.74 -3.80 8.07
C TYR A 193 -6.63 -3.57 9.28
N GLU A 194 -7.42 -4.58 9.59
CA GLU A 194 -8.31 -4.66 10.72
C GLU A 194 -8.03 -5.91 11.54
N ILE A 195 -8.24 -5.84 12.84
CA ILE A 195 -8.18 -6.97 13.77
C ILE A 195 -9.57 -7.23 14.32
N TYR A 196 -10.01 -8.47 14.19
CA TYR A 196 -11.23 -8.95 14.81
C TYR A 196 -10.90 -9.95 15.90
N LYS A 197 -11.62 -9.90 17.01
CA LYS A 197 -11.48 -10.79 18.16
C LYS A 197 -12.77 -11.59 18.37
N LEU A 198 -12.65 -12.86 18.72
CA LEU A 198 -13.76 -13.70 19.12
C LEU A 198 -14.46 -13.07 20.33
N LYS A 199 -15.78 -12.94 20.25
CA LYS A 199 -16.62 -12.52 21.38
C LYS A 199 -16.70 -13.68 22.36
N ILE A 200 -16.30 -13.46 23.58
CA ILE A 200 -16.40 -14.40 24.70
C ILE A 200 -17.77 -14.23 25.35
#